data_656382a5325e764782d2416aa3de2d10
#
_entry.id   656382a5325e764782d2416aa3de2d10
#
_cell.length_a   1.000
_cell.length_b   1.000
_cell.length_c   1.000
_cell.angle_alpha   90.00
_cell.angle_beta   90.00
_cell.angle_gamma   90.00
#
_symmetry.space_group_name_H-M   'P 1'
#
loop_
_entity.id
_entity.type
_entity.pdbx_description
1 polymer ?
#
loop_
_entity_poly.entity_id
_entity_poly.type
_entity_poly.pdbx_seq_one_letter_code
_entity_poly.pdbx_strand_id
1 'polypeptide(L)'
;AYMANTICLVGENLRSVYELYFNDQKAILNTSYITDHTLMVDVPKEIPSVVTDKIYMVTKAKDTIDYDFKVLVPAPTVNSISCEFAKPGSEVTLIGDYFIDDPNVPLTITMAGNVEVTNITNITKTAVSFILPDNAPAGYINVKSIYGTGRSKFRYYDTRNILFDWDGSHGGMAIAHGWRDGSKVLR
;
A
#
# COMPACT_ATOMS: atom_id res chain seq x y z
N ALA A 1 -0.01 16.53 -10.37
CA ALA A 1 -0.99 15.80 -11.19
C ALA A 1 -1.19 14.40 -10.66
N TYR A 2 -2.28 13.73 -11.03
CA TYR A 2 -2.49 12.31 -10.72
C TYR A 2 -1.66 11.43 -11.66
N MET A 3 -1.36 10.21 -11.22
CA MET A 3 -0.82 9.17 -12.07
C MET A 3 -1.69 8.97 -13.31
N ALA A 4 -1.08 8.59 -14.42
CA ALA A 4 -1.72 8.40 -15.72
C ALA A 4 -2.32 9.66 -16.39
N ASN A 5 -2.20 10.84 -15.79
CA ASN A 5 -2.60 12.08 -16.46
C ASN A 5 -1.51 12.56 -17.43
N THR A 6 -1.93 13.10 -18.57
CA THR A 6 -1.02 13.82 -19.47
C THR A 6 -0.79 15.24 -18.95
N ILE A 7 0.46 15.64 -18.92
CA ILE A 7 0.85 17.02 -18.59
C ILE A 7 1.63 17.65 -19.74
N CYS A 8 1.66 18.96 -19.77
CA CYS A 8 2.46 19.73 -20.71
C CYS A 8 3.50 20.54 -19.92
N LEU A 9 4.76 20.27 -20.15
CA LEU A 9 5.87 21.08 -19.67
C LEU A 9 6.12 22.19 -20.69
N VAL A 10 6.30 23.41 -20.20
CA VAL A 10 6.58 24.60 -21.03
C VAL A 10 7.92 25.18 -20.60
N GLY A 11 8.79 25.44 -21.54
CA GLY A 11 10.14 25.94 -21.28
C GLY A 11 10.89 26.24 -22.56
N GLU A 12 12.21 26.18 -22.51
CA GLU A 12 13.10 26.34 -23.65
C GLU A 12 14.01 25.14 -23.81
N ASN A 13 14.44 24.87 -25.06
CA ASN A 13 15.35 23.77 -25.38
C ASN A 13 14.83 22.37 -25.01
N LEU A 14 13.51 22.19 -24.91
CA LEU A 14 12.92 20.91 -24.48
C LEU A 14 13.17 19.77 -25.48
N ARG A 15 13.52 20.04 -26.73
CA ARG A 15 13.97 19.02 -27.70
C ARG A 15 15.29 18.34 -27.32
N SER A 16 16.04 18.91 -26.38
CA SER A 16 17.25 18.30 -25.87
C SER A 16 16.98 17.18 -24.87
N VAL A 17 15.78 17.16 -24.26
CA VAL A 17 15.37 16.15 -23.28
C VAL A 17 15.17 14.81 -23.99
N TYR A 18 15.85 13.76 -23.52
CA TYR A 18 15.70 12.40 -24.06
C TYR A 18 15.24 11.39 -23.00
N GLU A 19 15.35 11.73 -21.71
CA GLU A 19 14.75 10.96 -20.61
C GLU A 19 14.06 11.91 -19.63
N LEU A 20 12.96 11.44 -19.08
CA LEU A 20 12.18 12.16 -18.07
C LEU A 20 11.70 11.18 -16.99
N TYR A 21 11.85 11.58 -15.75
CA TYR A 21 11.44 10.79 -14.59
C TYR A 21 10.54 11.62 -13.68
N PHE A 22 9.52 10.96 -13.15
CA PHE A 22 8.69 11.48 -12.05
C PHE A 22 9.08 10.70 -10.79
N ASN A 23 9.67 11.38 -9.81
CA ASN A 23 10.37 10.72 -8.71
C ASN A 23 11.43 9.75 -9.29
N ASP A 24 11.30 8.46 -9.01
CA ASP A 24 12.16 7.39 -9.53
C ASP A 24 11.57 6.65 -10.75
N GLN A 25 10.37 7.04 -11.22
CA GLN A 25 9.67 6.36 -12.31
C GLN A 25 9.92 7.04 -13.66
N LYS A 26 10.44 6.26 -14.62
CA LYS A 26 10.73 6.75 -15.97
C LYS A 26 9.44 6.92 -16.78
N ALA A 27 9.26 8.10 -17.36
CA ALA A 27 8.17 8.36 -18.30
C ALA A 27 8.53 7.94 -19.72
N ILE A 28 7.52 7.59 -20.50
CA ILE A 28 7.67 7.29 -21.91
C ILE A 28 7.55 8.58 -22.72
N LEU A 29 8.62 8.99 -23.38
CA LEU A 29 8.62 10.16 -24.22
C LEU A 29 8.23 9.81 -25.67
N ASN A 30 7.25 10.54 -26.20
CA ASN A 30 6.92 10.49 -27.62
C ASN A 30 7.49 11.73 -28.31
N THR A 31 8.47 11.54 -29.17
CA THR A 31 9.16 12.64 -29.85
C THR A 31 8.26 13.52 -30.70
N SER A 32 7.09 13.01 -31.13
CA SER A 32 6.10 13.79 -31.86
C SER A 32 5.42 14.88 -31.02
N TYR A 33 5.46 14.73 -29.70
CA TYR A 33 4.90 15.69 -28.75
C TYR A 33 5.96 16.54 -28.05
N ILE A 34 7.16 16.58 -28.60
CA ILE A 34 8.27 17.38 -28.07
C ILE A 34 8.63 18.46 -29.10
N THR A 35 8.42 19.69 -28.71
CA THR A 35 8.90 20.89 -29.43
C THR A 35 10.03 21.53 -28.66
N ASP A 36 10.53 22.66 -29.15
CA ASP A 36 11.54 23.40 -28.43
C ASP A 36 11.02 24.04 -27.15
N HIS A 37 9.72 24.39 -27.16
CA HIS A 37 9.08 25.10 -26.06
C HIS A 37 8.04 24.30 -25.28
N THR A 38 7.64 23.12 -25.75
CA THR A 38 6.63 22.29 -25.11
C THR A 38 7.00 20.81 -25.17
N LEU A 39 6.72 20.11 -24.07
CA LEU A 39 6.87 18.66 -23.97
C LEU A 39 5.62 18.10 -23.30
N MET A 40 4.86 17.28 -24.04
CA MET A 40 3.70 16.57 -23.49
C MET A 40 4.12 15.15 -23.11
N VAL A 41 3.75 14.74 -21.90
CA VAL A 41 4.13 13.43 -21.36
C VAL A 41 3.08 12.95 -20.38
N ASP A 42 2.90 11.64 -20.33
CA ASP A 42 2.04 11.00 -19.32
C ASP A 42 2.82 10.74 -18.04
N VAL A 43 2.23 11.10 -16.91
CA VAL A 43 2.72 10.72 -15.60
C VAL A 43 2.65 9.19 -15.49
N PRO A 44 3.74 8.51 -15.11
CA PRO A 44 3.75 7.05 -15.00
C PRO A 44 2.61 6.50 -14.15
N LYS A 45 2.16 5.29 -14.47
CA LYS A 45 1.17 4.53 -13.67
C LYS A 45 1.81 3.76 -12.54
N GLU A 46 3.09 3.51 -12.66
CA GLU A 46 3.89 2.79 -11.68
C GLU A 46 4.05 3.65 -10.43
N ILE A 47 3.84 2.99 -9.28
CA ILE A 47 4.01 3.63 -7.98
C ILE A 47 5.51 3.86 -7.75
N PRO A 48 5.93 5.06 -7.30
CA PRO A 48 7.34 5.31 -6.97
C PRO A 48 7.79 4.44 -5.78
N SER A 49 9.06 4.12 -5.76
CA SER A 49 9.71 3.47 -4.61
C SER A 49 10.36 4.49 -3.68
N VAL A 50 10.75 5.63 -4.25
CA VAL A 50 11.28 6.79 -3.51
C VAL A 50 10.54 8.04 -3.96
N VAL A 51 9.99 8.78 -3.01
CA VAL A 51 9.25 10.01 -3.28
C VAL A 51 10.16 11.22 -3.10
N THR A 52 10.42 11.92 -4.18
CA THR A 52 11.24 13.15 -4.17
C THR A 52 10.43 14.40 -4.44
N ASP A 53 9.16 14.25 -4.87
CA ASP A 53 8.30 15.33 -5.33
C ASP A 53 8.96 16.19 -6.43
N LYS A 54 9.68 15.52 -7.36
CA LYS A 54 10.41 16.18 -8.47
C LYS A 54 10.19 15.46 -9.80
N ILE A 55 10.33 16.25 -10.87
CA ILE A 55 10.59 15.76 -12.23
C ILE A 55 12.09 15.91 -12.48
N TYR A 56 12.70 14.90 -13.07
CA TYR A 56 14.08 14.93 -13.55
C TYR A 56 14.09 14.81 -15.06
N MET A 57 14.68 15.77 -15.73
CA MET A 57 14.85 15.79 -17.18
C MET A 57 16.31 15.59 -17.51
N VAL A 58 16.64 14.55 -18.27
CA VAL A 58 18.00 14.29 -18.72
C VAL A 58 18.13 14.75 -20.17
N THR A 59 19.08 15.63 -20.42
CA THR A 59 19.35 16.18 -21.76
C THR A 59 20.32 15.31 -22.55
N LYS A 60 20.37 15.50 -23.85
CA LYS A 60 21.33 14.82 -24.76
C LYS A 60 22.79 15.13 -24.38
N ALA A 61 23.06 16.24 -23.69
CA ALA A 61 24.37 16.57 -23.14
C ALA A 61 24.68 15.81 -21.84
N LYS A 62 23.73 14.98 -21.36
CA LYS A 62 23.77 14.24 -20.09
C LYS A 62 23.67 15.12 -18.83
N ASP A 63 23.22 16.35 -18.99
CA ASP A 63 22.87 17.19 -17.84
C ASP A 63 21.50 16.77 -17.31
N THR A 64 21.35 16.79 -15.99
CA THR A 64 20.08 16.53 -15.32
C THR A 64 19.54 17.84 -14.76
N ILE A 65 18.32 18.18 -15.14
CA ILE A 65 17.58 19.33 -14.65
C ILE A 65 16.42 18.81 -13.81
N ASP A 66 16.27 19.31 -12.60
CA ASP A 66 15.15 18.95 -11.74
C ASP A 66 14.17 20.13 -11.58
N TYR A 67 12.90 19.77 -11.36
CA TYR A 67 11.82 20.70 -11.12
C TYR A 67 10.87 20.12 -10.07
N ASP A 68 10.44 20.95 -9.12
CA ASP A 68 9.49 20.52 -8.08
C ASP A 68 8.14 20.19 -8.67
N PHE A 69 7.72 18.97 -8.49
CA PHE A 69 6.45 18.48 -9.03
C PHE A 69 5.88 17.33 -8.23
N LYS A 70 4.67 17.52 -7.70
CA LYS A 70 4.02 16.50 -6.91
C LYS A 70 3.13 15.59 -7.73
N VAL A 71 3.46 14.29 -7.76
CA VAL A 71 2.59 13.25 -8.26
C VAL A 71 1.60 12.86 -7.17
N LEU A 72 0.31 12.94 -7.47
CA LEU A 72 -0.75 12.55 -6.54
C LEU A 72 -1.03 11.06 -6.70
N VAL A 73 -0.66 10.29 -5.69
CA VAL A 73 -0.92 8.85 -5.57
C VAL A 73 -2.03 8.65 -4.54
N PRO A 74 -2.98 7.73 -4.76
CA PRO A 74 -3.98 7.41 -3.76
C PRO A 74 -3.37 6.88 -2.45
N ALA A 75 -4.10 7.06 -1.35
CA ALA A 75 -3.75 6.40 -0.09
C ALA A 75 -3.81 4.88 -0.23
N PRO A 76 -3.08 4.12 0.59
CA PRO A 76 -3.13 2.67 0.57
C PRO A 76 -4.56 2.14 0.65
N THR A 77 -4.86 1.09 -0.11
CA THR A 77 -6.10 0.32 0.04
C THR A 77 -5.79 -1.05 0.62
N VAL A 78 -6.58 -1.52 1.57
CA VAL A 78 -6.40 -2.82 2.21
C VAL A 78 -7.64 -3.65 1.94
N ASN A 79 -7.53 -4.57 0.98
CA ASN A 79 -8.68 -5.29 0.43
C ASN A 79 -8.96 -6.60 1.17
N SER A 80 -7.92 -7.36 1.52
CA SER A 80 -8.03 -8.64 2.21
C SER A 80 -6.80 -8.96 3.06
N ILE A 81 -6.91 -10.00 3.87
CA ILE A 81 -5.84 -10.58 4.68
C ILE A 81 -5.82 -12.09 4.45
N SER A 82 -4.67 -12.70 4.58
CA SER A 82 -4.52 -14.16 4.42
C SER A 82 -5.39 -14.97 5.38
N CYS A 83 -5.60 -14.48 6.59
CA CYS A 83 -6.49 -15.11 7.58
C CYS A 83 -7.02 -14.05 8.57
N GLU A 84 -8.34 -13.85 8.60
CA GLU A 84 -8.99 -12.91 9.54
C GLU A 84 -8.99 -13.42 10.99
N PHE A 85 -8.77 -14.72 11.19
CA PHE A 85 -8.76 -15.43 12.48
C PHE A 85 -7.36 -15.93 12.85
N ALA A 86 -6.32 -15.34 12.28
CA ALA A 86 -4.94 -15.74 12.56
C ALA A 86 -4.61 -15.59 14.05
N LYS A 87 -3.83 -16.53 14.56
CA LYS A 87 -3.37 -16.48 15.95
C LYS A 87 -2.29 -15.40 16.10
N PRO A 88 -2.24 -14.69 17.24
CA PRO A 88 -1.10 -13.84 17.56
C PRO A 88 0.23 -14.57 17.43
N GLY A 89 1.26 -13.89 16.96
CA GLY A 89 2.56 -14.48 16.61
C GLY A 89 2.63 -15.17 15.25
N SER A 90 1.51 -15.36 14.56
CA SER A 90 1.51 -15.90 13.19
C SER A 90 1.85 -14.83 12.16
N GLU A 91 2.47 -15.25 11.06
CA GLU A 91 2.64 -14.38 9.91
C GLU A 91 1.33 -14.25 9.14
N VAL A 92 0.95 -13.03 8.81
CA VAL A 92 -0.20 -12.70 7.98
C VAL A 92 0.21 -11.76 6.86
N THR A 93 -0.51 -11.82 5.75
CA THR A 93 -0.29 -10.98 4.59
C THR A 93 -1.53 -10.16 4.28
N LEU A 94 -1.40 -8.84 4.26
CA LEU A 94 -2.40 -7.93 3.71
C LEU A 94 -2.25 -7.85 2.20
N ILE A 95 -3.36 -7.86 1.51
CA ILE A 95 -3.43 -7.66 0.05
C ILE A 95 -4.20 -6.38 -0.23
N GLY A 96 -3.66 -5.57 -1.11
CA GLY A 96 -4.24 -4.27 -1.43
C GLY A 96 -3.46 -3.57 -2.54
N ASP A 97 -3.48 -2.24 -2.53
CA ASP A 97 -2.79 -1.42 -3.50
C ASP A 97 -2.16 -0.20 -2.84
N TYR A 98 -1.19 0.41 -3.50
CA TYR A 98 -0.50 1.63 -3.09
C TYR A 98 0.27 1.50 -1.77
N PHE A 99 0.82 0.32 -1.51
CA PHE A 99 1.74 0.14 -0.40
C PHE A 99 3.12 0.67 -0.80
N ILE A 100 3.47 1.81 -0.24
CA ILE A 100 4.73 2.50 -0.51
C ILE A 100 5.51 2.56 0.79
N ASP A 101 6.69 1.98 0.76
CA ASP A 101 7.68 2.05 1.83
C ASP A 101 8.76 3.06 1.43
N ASP A 102 8.49 4.33 1.67
CA ASP A 102 9.43 5.38 1.36
C ASP A 102 10.53 5.46 2.44
N PRO A 103 11.82 5.57 2.06
CA PRO A 103 12.91 5.62 3.04
C PRO A 103 12.81 6.77 4.06
N ASN A 104 12.16 7.88 3.69
CA ASN A 104 11.98 9.03 4.57
C ASN A 104 10.71 8.95 5.42
N VAL A 105 9.69 8.21 4.92
CA VAL A 105 8.39 8.00 5.60
C VAL A 105 8.02 6.53 5.46
N PRO A 106 8.56 5.65 6.29
CA PRO A 106 8.32 4.22 6.21
C PRO A 106 6.84 3.87 6.33
N LEU A 107 6.44 2.78 5.67
CA LEU A 107 5.10 2.24 5.80
C LEU A 107 4.90 1.69 7.21
N THR A 108 3.78 2.06 7.84
CA THR A 108 3.41 1.59 9.17
C THR A 108 2.04 0.91 9.15
N ILE A 109 1.89 -0.11 9.97
CA ILE A 109 0.65 -0.86 10.15
C ILE A 109 0.20 -0.71 11.59
N THR A 110 -1.07 -0.37 11.77
CA THR A 110 -1.66 -0.20 13.11
C THR A 110 -2.94 -1.03 13.19
N MET A 111 -3.00 -1.91 14.18
CA MET A 111 -4.19 -2.67 14.53
C MET A 111 -5.19 -1.79 15.29
N ALA A 112 -6.39 -2.30 15.55
CA ALA A 112 -7.34 -1.62 16.41
C ALA A 112 -6.70 -1.25 17.77
N GLY A 113 -7.26 -0.25 18.44
CA GLY A 113 -6.70 0.19 19.73
C GLY A 113 -5.30 0.82 19.65
N ASN A 114 -4.88 1.24 18.45
CA ASN A 114 -3.56 1.84 18.18
C ASN A 114 -2.37 0.91 18.50
N VAL A 115 -2.55 -0.40 18.37
CA VAL A 115 -1.45 -1.36 18.52
C VAL A 115 -0.63 -1.36 17.23
N GLU A 116 0.62 -0.92 17.31
CA GLU A 116 1.54 -0.89 16.18
C GLU A 116 2.11 -2.27 15.87
N VAL A 117 2.26 -2.56 14.59
CA VAL A 117 2.96 -3.75 14.10
C VAL A 117 4.44 -3.39 13.95
N THR A 118 5.28 -4.04 14.75
CA THR A 118 6.72 -3.77 14.77
C THR A 118 7.53 -4.72 13.90
N ASN A 119 6.99 -5.88 13.56
CA ASN A 119 7.70 -6.90 12.79
C ASN A 119 7.05 -7.09 11.41
N ILE A 120 7.42 -6.24 10.47
CA ILE A 120 7.04 -6.36 9.06
C ILE A 120 8.12 -7.19 8.38
N THR A 121 7.73 -8.29 7.73
CA THR A 121 8.64 -9.26 7.14
C THR A 121 8.85 -9.03 5.65
N ASN A 122 7.85 -8.51 4.95
CA ASN A 122 7.96 -8.21 3.52
C ASN A 122 6.98 -7.09 3.12
N ILE A 123 7.44 -6.21 2.24
CA ILE A 123 6.63 -5.14 1.64
C ILE A 123 6.78 -5.19 0.13
N THR A 124 5.65 -5.26 -0.55
CA THR A 124 5.53 -5.03 -2.00
C THR A 124 4.46 -3.97 -2.26
N LYS A 125 4.34 -3.50 -3.49
CA LYS A 125 3.34 -2.46 -3.86
C LYS A 125 1.89 -2.93 -3.68
N THR A 126 1.65 -4.25 -3.59
CA THR A 126 0.32 -4.86 -3.50
C THR A 126 0.12 -5.82 -2.33
N ALA A 127 1.17 -6.12 -1.58
CA ALA A 127 1.09 -7.02 -0.44
C ALA A 127 2.08 -6.61 0.65
N VAL A 128 1.66 -6.76 1.91
CA VAL A 128 2.53 -6.54 3.08
C VAL A 128 2.36 -7.71 4.03
N SER A 129 3.46 -8.37 4.36
CA SER A 129 3.50 -9.47 5.33
C SER A 129 4.10 -9.01 6.65
N PHE A 130 3.54 -9.45 7.75
CA PHE A 130 4.01 -9.10 9.08
C PHE A 130 3.63 -10.18 10.11
N ILE A 131 4.32 -10.17 11.25
CA ILE A 131 3.96 -11.00 12.39
C ILE A 131 2.89 -10.28 13.22
N LEU A 132 1.78 -10.97 13.43
CA LEU A 132 0.67 -10.45 14.19
C LEU A 132 1.08 -10.22 15.67
N PRO A 133 0.92 -9.01 16.21
CA PRO A 133 1.29 -8.74 17.60
C PRO A 133 0.54 -9.62 18.61
N ASP A 134 1.19 -10.00 19.71
CA ASP A 134 0.58 -10.83 20.75
C ASP A 134 -0.64 -10.16 21.41
N ASN A 135 -0.65 -8.84 21.44
CA ASN A 135 -1.73 -8.04 22.00
C ASN A 135 -2.69 -7.49 20.94
N ALA A 136 -2.66 -8.01 19.71
CA ALA A 136 -3.53 -7.56 18.62
C ALA A 136 -5.01 -7.70 19.00
N PRO A 137 -5.78 -6.61 19.10
CA PRO A 137 -7.20 -6.69 19.39
C PRO A 137 -8.01 -6.89 18.11
N ALA A 138 -9.21 -7.43 18.24
CA ALA A 138 -10.15 -7.53 17.14
C ALA A 138 -10.51 -6.15 16.59
N GLY A 139 -10.56 -6.00 15.27
CA GLY A 139 -10.94 -4.74 14.65
C GLY A 139 -10.36 -4.55 13.26
N TYR A 140 -10.41 -3.31 12.82
CA TYR A 140 -9.86 -2.93 11.52
C TYR A 140 -8.37 -2.66 11.60
N ILE A 141 -7.70 -2.86 10.48
CA ILE A 141 -6.27 -2.62 10.32
C ILE A 141 -6.08 -1.36 9.50
N ASN A 142 -5.20 -0.47 9.94
CA ASN A 142 -4.82 0.72 9.19
C ASN A 142 -3.40 0.56 8.67
N VAL A 143 -3.20 0.95 7.41
CA VAL A 143 -1.88 1.02 6.79
C VAL A 143 -1.62 2.46 6.41
N LYS A 144 -0.54 3.04 6.91
CA LYS A 144 -0.14 4.42 6.63
C LYS A 144 1.12 4.42 5.78
N SER A 145 1.10 5.19 4.72
CA SER A 145 2.25 5.51 3.87
C SER A 145 2.44 7.02 3.77
N ILE A 146 3.44 7.46 3.01
CA ILE A 146 3.67 8.88 2.71
C ILE A 146 2.45 9.57 2.04
N TYR A 147 1.59 8.81 1.33
CA TYR A 147 0.42 9.35 0.65
C TYR A 147 -0.88 9.26 1.45
N GLY A 148 -0.82 8.83 2.69
CA GLY A 148 -1.97 8.82 3.59
C GLY A 148 -2.20 7.49 4.27
N THR A 149 -3.39 7.34 4.85
CA THR A 149 -3.77 6.14 5.62
C THR A 149 -4.96 5.45 4.97
N GLY A 150 -4.81 4.15 4.74
CA GLY A 150 -5.87 3.26 4.31
C GLY A 150 -6.36 2.39 5.46
N ARG A 151 -7.66 2.12 5.50
CA ARG A 151 -8.28 1.22 6.47
C ARG A 151 -8.73 -0.04 5.77
N SER A 152 -8.60 -1.19 6.43
CA SER A 152 -9.05 -2.47 5.89
C SER A 152 -10.57 -2.51 5.65
N LYS A 153 -10.97 -3.19 4.59
CA LYS A 153 -12.39 -3.46 4.27
C LYS A 153 -12.97 -4.62 5.08
N PHE A 154 -12.13 -5.36 5.77
CA PHE A 154 -12.45 -6.51 6.62
C PHE A 154 -12.06 -6.22 8.07
N ARG A 155 -12.46 -7.09 8.98
CA ARG A 155 -12.06 -7.05 10.39
C ARG A 155 -11.16 -8.24 10.69
N TYR A 156 -10.13 -8.00 11.49
CA TYR A 156 -9.41 -9.07 12.17
C TYR A 156 -10.19 -9.48 13.43
N TYR A 157 -10.23 -10.75 13.71
CA TYR A 157 -10.89 -11.33 14.88
C TYR A 157 -9.87 -11.97 15.81
N ASP A 158 -9.80 -11.45 17.02
CA ASP A 158 -8.94 -12.01 18.06
C ASP A 158 -9.48 -13.39 18.51
N THR A 159 -8.64 -14.41 18.38
CA THR A 159 -9.01 -15.79 18.70
C THR A 159 -8.53 -16.27 20.06
N ARG A 160 -7.87 -15.43 20.86
CA ARG A 160 -7.26 -15.82 22.15
C ARG A 160 -8.25 -16.39 23.18
N ASN A 161 -9.50 -15.96 23.11
CA ASN A 161 -10.55 -16.40 24.03
C ASN A 161 -11.59 -17.32 23.38
N ILE A 162 -11.29 -17.88 22.22
CA ILE A 162 -12.18 -18.84 21.56
C ILE A 162 -11.87 -20.22 22.12
N LEU A 163 -12.86 -20.80 22.81
CA LEU A 163 -12.75 -22.15 23.37
C LEU A 163 -12.77 -23.26 22.32
N PHE A 164 -13.39 -23.00 21.19
CA PHE A 164 -13.47 -23.93 20.08
C PHE A 164 -13.06 -23.26 18.80
N ASP A 165 -12.13 -23.88 18.11
CA ASP A 165 -11.74 -23.48 16.77
C ASP A 165 -12.67 -24.19 15.80
N TRP A 166 -13.44 -23.43 15.04
CA TRP A 166 -14.37 -23.98 14.07
C TRP A 166 -13.62 -24.33 12.77
N ASP A 167 -12.95 -25.46 12.78
CA ASP A 167 -12.29 -25.99 11.60
C ASP A 167 -13.16 -26.97 10.79
N GLY A 168 -14.41 -27.15 11.21
CA GLY A 168 -15.35 -28.07 10.60
C GLY A 168 -15.23 -29.53 11.05
N SER A 169 -14.18 -29.90 11.79
CA SER A 169 -13.97 -31.29 12.18
C SER A 169 -14.84 -31.72 13.37
N HIS A 170 -15.10 -30.85 14.30
CA HIS A 170 -15.89 -31.16 15.52
C HIS A 170 -16.80 -30.00 15.94
N GLY A 171 -16.66 -28.87 15.33
CA GLY A 171 -17.38 -27.68 15.70
C GLY A 171 -18.89 -27.83 15.63
N GLY A 172 -19.43 -28.49 14.61
CA GLY A 172 -20.86 -28.67 14.48
C GLY A 172 -21.50 -29.40 15.65
N MET A 173 -20.81 -30.37 16.15
CA MET A 173 -21.30 -31.13 17.30
C MET A 173 -21.21 -30.34 18.59
N ALA A 174 -20.14 -29.62 18.78
CA ALA A 174 -19.94 -28.77 19.94
C ALA A 174 -21.00 -27.67 20.00
N ILE A 175 -21.28 -27.05 18.88
CA ILE A 175 -22.35 -26.05 18.79
C ILE A 175 -23.73 -26.66 19.08
N ALA A 176 -24.02 -27.77 18.48
CA ALA A 176 -25.33 -28.41 18.71
C ALA A 176 -25.52 -28.75 20.19
N HIS A 177 -24.50 -29.18 20.85
CA HIS A 177 -24.53 -29.43 22.27
C HIS A 177 -24.70 -28.15 23.09
N GLY A 178 -23.93 -27.14 22.79
CA GLY A 178 -24.05 -25.86 23.47
C GLY A 178 -25.41 -25.21 23.29
N TRP A 179 -26.00 -25.38 22.18
CA TRP A 179 -27.36 -24.84 21.92
C TRP A 179 -28.45 -25.55 22.66
N ARG A 180 -28.31 -26.84 22.88
CA ARG A 180 -29.33 -27.59 23.61
C ARG A 180 -29.51 -27.11 25.02
N ASP A 181 -28.43 -26.83 25.70
CA ASP A 181 -28.52 -26.34 27.06
C ASP A 181 -28.60 -24.82 27.15
N GLY A 182 -28.59 -24.15 26.01
CA GLY A 182 -28.82 -22.71 25.89
C GLY A 182 -27.77 -21.81 26.52
N SER A 183 -26.76 -22.37 27.08
CA SER A 183 -25.88 -21.58 27.91
C SER A 183 -24.52 -21.31 27.26
N LYS A 184 -24.24 -22.07 26.27
CA LYS A 184 -22.87 -22.16 25.93
C LYS A 184 -22.65 -21.93 24.53
N VAL A 185 -23.37 -21.01 24.08
CA VAL A 185 -23.15 -20.55 22.75
C VAL A 185 -21.70 -20.27 22.58
N LEU A 186 -21.15 -20.94 21.67
CA LEU A 186 -19.83 -20.65 21.22
C LEU A 186 -19.83 -19.28 20.62
N ARG A 187 -19.11 -18.41 21.22
CA ARG A 187 -19.03 -16.99 20.82
C ARG A 187 -17.64 -16.61 20.51
#